data_0438a9a74c6382382bd5d7d600ff555d
#
_entry.id   0438a9a74c6382382bd5d7d600ff555d
#
_cell.length_a   1.000
_cell.length_b   1.000
_cell.length_c   1.000
_cell.angle_alpha   90.00
_cell.angle_beta   90.00
_cell.angle_gamma   90.00
#
_symmetry.space_group_name_H-M   'P 1'
#
loop_
_entity.id
_entity.type
_entity.pdbx_description
1 polymer ?
#
loop_
_entity_poly.entity_id
_entity_poly.type
_entity_poly.pdbx_seq_one_letter_code
_entity_poly.pdbx_strand_id
1 'polypeptide(L)'
;MQRRHQKVIEESPAPGMTSALRQAMGQAAIDVARAVGYVGAGTVEFIAASAAGLKPNGFWFVEMNTRLQVEHPVTEAVTGLDLVAWQFRIAAGETLPLRQEKVALAGHAVEARIYAEDPEHGFLPSSGRIVALKFPAAEELRVDCGVEPSGTVTSHYDPLIAKIIARAPSRVEALDRLATALDATIVLGPRSNVRFLAELCRARGFREGNFDTGFIDRNLAALGAAPQALDRGAAAAGVARLLATDQARVAALARAASDERHSPWSAIDGFQLATSRQLEFPVLVNGEDVSARVCHNGQAMVVTIEDTGPAEDVIAVEDGRAIYLLRRGRQSVVRTKDFDAVDADPMLGDGVIVAPMHGKVLAVLVEVGAQVTRGQQLAVIEAMKMEHALRAPIDGTVGEITVTAGRQVGEGARLMVIEPPGGFS
;
A
#
# COMPACT_ATOMS: atom_id res chain seq x y z
N MET A 1 -13.89 9.55 4.12
CA MET A 1 -14.05 8.11 3.75
C MET A 1 -13.14 7.28 4.63
N GLN A 2 -13.65 6.18 5.18
CA GLN A 2 -12.89 5.36 6.12
C GLN A 2 -13.04 3.87 5.82
N ARG A 3 -12.05 3.08 6.27
CA ARG A 3 -12.05 1.62 6.29
C ARG A 3 -11.66 1.15 7.69
N ARG A 4 -12.52 0.37 8.36
CA ARG A 4 -12.25 -0.16 9.72
C ARG A 4 -11.69 0.91 10.68
N HIS A 5 -12.34 2.07 10.74
CA HIS A 5 -11.95 3.25 11.54
C HIS A 5 -10.69 4.00 11.07
N GLN A 6 -9.99 3.55 10.02
CA GLN A 6 -8.88 4.27 9.41
C GLN A 6 -9.42 5.22 8.34
N LYS A 7 -9.15 6.51 8.48
CA LYS A 7 -9.46 7.52 7.47
C LYS A 7 -8.50 7.34 6.29
N VAL A 8 -9.00 7.28 5.06
CA VAL A 8 -8.19 7.09 3.84
C VAL A 8 -8.33 8.22 2.84
N ILE A 9 -9.52 8.87 2.78
CA ILE A 9 -9.75 10.12 2.05
C ILE A 9 -10.53 11.07 2.94
N GLU A 10 -10.09 12.31 3.01
CA GLU A 10 -10.73 13.45 3.66
C GLU A 10 -11.03 14.54 2.65
N GLU A 11 -12.07 15.31 2.87
CA GLU A 11 -12.44 16.41 2.00
C GLU A 11 -13.08 17.59 2.75
N SER A 12 -12.90 18.77 2.21
CA SER A 12 -13.53 19.99 2.71
C SER A 12 -14.02 20.86 1.55
N PRO A 13 -15.29 21.34 1.60
CA PRO A 13 -16.35 20.99 2.53
C PRO A 13 -16.89 19.58 2.30
N ALA A 14 -17.56 18.98 3.29
CA ALA A 14 -18.19 17.67 3.14
C ALA A 14 -19.35 17.72 2.10
N PRO A 15 -19.54 16.66 1.29
CA PRO A 15 -20.65 16.60 0.34
C PRO A 15 -21.99 16.77 1.03
N GLY A 16 -22.88 17.60 0.47
CA GLY A 16 -24.19 17.88 1.03
C GLY A 16 -24.19 18.77 2.27
N MET A 17 -23.05 19.33 2.68
CA MET A 17 -22.95 20.26 3.80
C MET A 17 -23.70 21.57 3.46
N THR A 18 -24.80 21.83 4.16
CA THR A 18 -25.55 23.07 4.05
C THR A 18 -25.01 24.12 5.02
N SER A 19 -25.25 25.40 4.76
CA SER A 19 -24.86 26.49 5.68
C SER A 19 -25.50 26.32 7.05
N ALA A 20 -26.74 25.88 7.12
CA ALA A 20 -27.47 25.67 8.38
C ALA A 20 -26.84 24.50 9.21
N LEU A 21 -26.50 23.38 8.56
CA LEU A 21 -25.83 22.26 9.23
C LEU A 21 -24.43 22.67 9.69
N ARG A 22 -23.66 23.35 8.83
CA ARG A 22 -22.33 23.83 9.19
C ARG A 22 -22.37 24.74 10.40
N GLN A 23 -23.33 25.66 10.44
CA GLN A 23 -23.50 26.56 11.60
C GLN A 23 -23.84 25.78 12.87
N ALA A 24 -24.77 24.81 12.80
CA ALA A 24 -25.17 24.00 13.94
C ALA A 24 -24.01 23.16 14.49
N MET A 25 -23.28 22.46 13.60
CA MET A 25 -22.11 21.66 14.00
C MET A 25 -20.99 22.55 14.53
N GLY A 26 -20.71 23.68 13.87
CA GLY A 26 -19.70 24.63 14.30
C GLY A 26 -20.01 25.21 15.68
N GLN A 27 -21.27 25.58 15.96
CA GLN A 27 -21.69 26.05 17.28
C GLN A 27 -21.51 24.97 18.35
N ALA A 28 -21.93 23.74 18.07
CA ALA A 28 -21.74 22.60 18.98
C ALA A 28 -20.25 22.35 19.29
N ALA A 29 -19.38 22.44 18.28
CA ALA A 29 -17.93 22.30 18.47
C ALA A 29 -17.34 23.42 19.34
N ILE A 30 -17.78 24.67 19.14
CA ILE A 30 -17.40 25.82 19.97
C ILE A 30 -17.84 25.62 21.42
N ASP A 31 -19.07 25.15 21.63
CA ASP A 31 -19.62 24.94 22.97
C ASP A 31 -18.87 23.84 23.72
N VAL A 32 -18.49 22.74 23.06
CA VAL A 32 -17.63 21.69 23.62
C VAL A 32 -16.27 22.27 24.04
N ALA A 33 -15.60 22.99 23.15
CA ALA A 33 -14.29 23.56 23.42
C ALA A 33 -14.33 24.59 24.60
N ARG A 34 -15.37 25.39 24.65
CA ARG A 34 -15.58 26.38 25.76
C ARG A 34 -15.87 25.69 27.08
N ALA A 35 -16.66 24.61 27.08
CA ALA A 35 -17.01 23.90 28.30
C ALA A 35 -15.78 23.35 29.05
N VAL A 36 -14.72 23.00 28.29
CA VAL A 36 -13.47 22.51 28.88
C VAL A 36 -12.33 23.55 28.91
N GLY A 37 -12.63 24.79 28.54
CA GLY A 37 -11.62 25.86 28.51
C GLY A 37 -10.45 25.58 27.56
N TYR A 38 -10.71 24.93 26.43
CA TYR A 38 -9.66 24.46 25.53
C TYR A 38 -8.95 25.61 24.82
N VAL A 39 -7.61 25.53 24.78
CA VAL A 39 -6.74 26.47 24.06
C VAL A 39 -5.80 25.68 23.16
N GLY A 40 -5.74 26.01 21.87
CA GLY A 40 -4.91 25.35 20.87
C GLY A 40 -5.72 24.80 19.70
N ALA A 41 -5.05 24.14 18.76
CA ALA A 41 -5.71 23.45 17.67
C ALA A 41 -6.37 22.16 18.17
N GLY A 42 -7.62 21.94 17.81
CA GLY A 42 -8.38 20.75 18.17
C GLY A 42 -9.46 20.44 17.15
N THR A 43 -9.97 19.23 17.20
CA THR A 43 -11.05 18.76 16.29
C THR A 43 -12.15 18.13 17.13
N VAL A 44 -13.37 18.58 16.91
CA VAL A 44 -14.57 17.92 17.45
C VAL A 44 -15.16 17.03 16.38
N GLU A 45 -15.25 15.74 16.66
CA GLU A 45 -15.76 14.73 15.72
C GLU A 45 -17.24 14.46 15.96
N PHE A 46 -17.97 14.42 14.86
CA PHE A 46 -19.40 14.09 14.83
C PHE A 46 -19.67 12.96 13.85
N ILE A 47 -20.66 12.13 14.15
CA ILE A 47 -21.28 11.25 13.17
C ILE A 47 -22.58 11.89 12.69
N ALA A 48 -22.84 11.85 11.39
CA ALA A 48 -24.04 12.44 10.79
C ALA A 48 -24.84 11.40 9.99
N ALA A 49 -26.16 11.44 10.09
CA ALA A 49 -27.03 10.60 9.27
C ALA A 49 -27.15 11.19 7.86
N SER A 50 -26.76 10.39 6.85
CA SER A 50 -26.76 10.81 5.44
C SER A 50 -27.86 10.18 4.59
N ALA A 51 -28.55 9.13 5.05
CA ALA A 51 -29.51 8.35 4.28
C ALA A 51 -30.69 9.17 3.69
N ALA A 52 -31.07 10.29 4.32
CA ALA A 52 -32.11 11.19 3.84
C ALA A 52 -31.57 12.62 3.58
N GLY A 53 -30.28 12.73 3.25
CA GLY A 53 -29.54 13.99 3.20
C GLY A 53 -29.14 14.49 4.59
N LEU A 54 -28.06 15.26 4.64
CA LEU A 54 -27.57 15.86 5.89
C LEU A 54 -28.54 16.91 6.42
N LYS A 55 -28.89 16.84 7.71
CA LYS A 55 -29.83 17.76 8.38
C LYS A 55 -29.18 18.46 9.58
N PRO A 56 -29.58 19.70 9.90
CA PRO A 56 -29.01 20.46 11.03
C PRO A 56 -29.14 19.81 12.40
N ASN A 57 -30.08 18.89 12.58
CA ASN A 57 -30.31 18.13 13.83
C ASN A 57 -30.01 16.63 13.70
N GLY A 58 -29.35 16.22 12.61
CA GLY A 58 -29.03 14.82 12.28
C GLY A 58 -27.57 14.47 12.51
N PHE A 59 -26.93 14.99 13.55
CA PHE A 59 -25.57 14.67 13.91
C PHE A 59 -25.40 14.45 15.41
N TRP A 60 -24.40 13.66 15.80
CA TRP A 60 -24.12 13.33 17.19
C TRP A 60 -22.63 13.46 17.46
N PHE A 61 -22.29 13.97 18.64
CA PHE A 61 -20.93 14.07 19.13
C PHE A 61 -20.31 12.67 19.33
N VAL A 62 -19.09 12.52 18.91
CA VAL A 62 -18.26 11.31 19.09
C VAL A 62 -17.18 11.58 20.11
N GLU A 63 -16.24 12.49 19.77
CA GLU A 63 -15.09 12.83 20.61
C GLU A 63 -14.52 14.20 20.27
N MET A 64 -13.63 14.70 21.14
CA MET A 64 -12.77 15.83 20.85
C MET A 64 -11.32 15.40 20.89
N ASN A 65 -10.62 15.58 19.78
CA ASN A 65 -9.18 15.42 19.72
C ASN A 65 -8.48 16.73 20.04
N THR A 66 -7.78 16.76 21.18
CA THR A 66 -7.09 17.97 21.71
C THR A 66 -5.70 18.13 21.10
N ARG A 67 -5.60 18.04 19.79
CA ARG A 67 -4.39 18.12 18.98
C ARG A 67 -4.72 18.50 17.56
N LEU A 68 -3.71 18.91 16.79
CA LEU A 68 -3.83 19.04 15.35
C LEU A 68 -4.12 17.65 14.74
N GLN A 69 -5.01 17.59 13.78
CA GLN A 69 -5.37 16.36 13.05
C GLN A 69 -4.50 16.19 11.82
N VAL A 70 -4.40 14.94 11.34
CA VAL A 70 -3.68 14.60 10.10
C VAL A 70 -4.29 15.32 8.90
N GLU A 71 -5.61 15.43 8.87
CA GLU A 71 -6.41 16.03 7.80
C GLU A 71 -6.51 17.58 7.83
N HIS A 72 -5.74 18.28 8.69
CA HIS A 72 -5.74 19.74 8.70
C HIS A 72 -5.47 20.41 7.34
N PRO A 73 -4.70 19.79 6.40
CA PRO A 73 -4.41 20.44 5.12
C PRO A 73 -5.64 20.71 4.25
N VAL A 74 -6.70 19.88 4.32
CA VAL A 74 -7.93 20.20 3.56
C VAL A 74 -8.62 21.45 4.08
N THR A 75 -8.55 21.70 5.39
CA THR A 75 -9.04 22.93 6.01
C THR A 75 -8.17 24.11 5.59
N GLU A 76 -6.85 24.00 5.66
CA GLU A 76 -5.91 25.04 5.23
C GLU A 76 -6.10 25.39 3.76
N ALA A 77 -6.25 24.37 2.89
CA ALA A 77 -6.41 24.56 1.46
C ALA A 77 -7.66 25.37 1.09
N VAL A 78 -8.79 25.18 1.80
CA VAL A 78 -10.04 25.92 1.50
C VAL A 78 -10.18 27.22 2.26
N THR A 79 -9.41 27.44 3.35
CA THR A 79 -9.49 28.69 4.15
C THR A 79 -8.34 29.65 3.88
N GLY A 80 -7.22 29.16 3.32
CA GLY A 80 -5.99 29.91 3.16
C GLY A 80 -5.26 30.21 4.48
N LEU A 81 -5.59 29.47 5.55
CA LEU A 81 -4.97 29.60 6.87
C LEU A 81 -3.83 28.60 7.03
N ASP A 82 -2.84 28.96 7.84
CA ASP A 82 -1.78 28.05 8.31
C ASP A 82 -2.02 27.75 9.79
N LEU A 83 -2.62 26.58 10.06
CA LEU A 83 -2.99 26.18 11.43
C LEU A 83 -1.76 25.84 12.26
N VAL A 84 -0.69 25.35 11.65
CA VAL A 84 0.57 25.04 12.33
C VAL A 84 1.25 26.33 12.80
N ALA A 85 1.37 27.31 11.91
CA ALA A 85 1.88 28.63 12.28
C ALA A 85 1.04 29.26 13.39
N TRP A 86 -0.29 29.12 13.35
CA TRP A 86 -1.16 29.63 14.40
C TRP A 86 -0.93 28.93 15.74
N GLN A 87 -0.66 27.63 15.77
CA GLN A 87 -0.30 26.93 17.01
C GLN A 87 0.94 27.56 17.68
N PHE A 88 1.98 27.86 16.90
CA PHE A 88 3.19 28.53 17.41
C PHE A 88 2.89 29.93 17.95
N ARG A 89 2.10 30.71 17.24
CA ARG A 89 1.71 32.06 17.64
C ARG A 89 0.91 32.07 18.95
N ILE A 90 -0.08 31.18 19.06
CA ILE A 90 -0.89 31.02 20.27
C ILE A 90 -0.02 30.56 21.47
N ALA A 91 0.89 29.60 21.23
CA ALA A 91 1.83 29.13 22.25
C ALA A 91 2.80 30.23 22.71
N ALA A 92 3.12 31.17 21.83
CA ALA A 92 3.89 32.37 22.17
C ALA A 92 3.08 33.44 22.92
N GLY A 93 1.79 33.22 23.18
CA GLY A 93 0.90 34.15 23.92
C GLY A 93 0.21 35.19 23.04
N GLU A 94 0.28 35.06 21.70
CA GLU A 94 -0.44 35.95 20.80
C GLU A 94 -1.95 35.64 20.81
N THR A 95 -2.76 36.63 20.48
CA THR A 95 -4.19 36.44 20.22
C THR A 95 -4.41 35.86 18.83
N LEU A 96 -5.58 35.22 18.61
CA LEU A 96 -5.96 34.72 17.32
C LEU A 96 -5.90 35.83 16.26
N PRO A 97 -5.21 35.59 15.11
CA PRO A 97 -5.02 36.63 14.07
C PRO A 97 -6.30 37.03 13.36
N LEU A 98 -7.33 36.15 13.41
CA LEU A 98 -8.57 36.34 12.66
C LEU A 98 -9.78 35.99 13.54
N ARG A 99 -10.87 36.78 13.40
CA ARG A 99 -12.15 36.46 14.01
C ARG A 99 -12.91 35.43 13.17
N GLN A 100 -13.80 34.64 13.78
CA GLN A 100 -14.57 33.59 13.16
C GLN A 100 -15.32 34.06 11.88
N GLU A 101 -15.92 35.25 11.93
CA GLU A 101 -16.72 35.81 10.84
C GLU A 101 -15.89 36.17 9.59
N LYS A 102 -14.57 36.24 9.74
CA LYS A 102 -13.64 36.52 8.66
C LYS A 102 -13.08 35.28 7.99
N VAL A 103 -13.36 34.08 8.55
CA VAL A 103 -12.93 32.80 7.95
C VAL A 103 -13.84 32.51 6.74
N ALA A 104 -13.28 32.63 5.55
CA ALA A 104 -13.96 32.33 4.28
C ALA A 104 -13.56 30.95 3.79
N LEU A 105 -14.45 30.26 3.09
CA LEU A 105 -14.17 29.04 2.36
C LEU A 105 -14.13 29.31 0.86
N ALA A 106 -13.11 28.80 0.17
CA ALA A 106 -12.97 28.96 -1.28
C ALA A 106 -12.57 27.62 -1.92
N GLY A 107 -13.39 27.18 -2.87
CA GLY A 107 -13.14 25.93 -3.60
C GLY A 107 -13.42 24.68 -2.80
N HIS A 108 -12.76 23.60 -3.19
CA HIS A 108 -12.86 22.27 -2.59
C HIS A 108 -11.46 21.63 -2.49
N ALA A 109 -11.18 20.96 -1.40
CA ALA A 109 -9.94 20.22 -1.23
C ALA A 109 -10.21 18.76 -0.83
N VAL A 110 -9.42 17.86 -1.38
CA VAL A 110 -9.47 16.42 -1.07
C VAL A 110 -8.06 15.95 -0.74
N GLU A 111 -7.91 15.23 0.36
CA GLU A 111 -6.68 14.60 0.83
C GLU A 111 -6.80 13.08 0.68
N ALA A 112 -5.73 12.43 0.21
CA ALA A 112 -5.58 10.98 0.24
C ALA A 112 -4.38 10.61 1.11
N ARG A 113 -4.56 9.65 2.01
CA ARG A 113 -3.49 9.10 2.85
C ARG A 113 -2.89 7.86 2.19
N ILE A 114 -1.62 7.96 1.84
CA ILE A 114 -0.85 6.85 1.26
C ILE A 114 -0.26 6.04 2.41
N TYR A 115 -0.73 4.80 2.53
CA TYR A 115 -0.26 3.85 3.52
C TYR A 115 0.55 2.73 2.87
N ALA A 116 1.55 2.24 3.61
CA ALA A 116 2.28 1.02 3.30
C ALA A 116 1.42 -0.20 3.68
N GLU A 117 0.50 -0.57 2.81
CA GLU A 117 -0.49 -1.63 2.98
C GLU A 117 -0.68 -2.41 1.70
N ASP A 118 -1.09 -3.67 1.79
CA ASP A 118 -1.47 -4.50 0.65
C ASP A 118 -3.00 -4.61 0.53
N PRO A 119 -3.65 -3.80 -0.33
CA PRO A 119 -5.10 -3.85 -0.50
C PRO A 119 -5.61 -5.20 -1.02
N GLU A 120 -4.84 -5.89 -1.87
CA GLU A 120 -5.23 -7.19 -2.45
C GLU A 120 -5.28 -8.30 -1.39
N HIS A 121 -4.56 -8.14 -0.28
CA HIS A 121 -4.51 -9.09 0.84
C HIS A 121 -5.11 -8.51 2.14
N GLY A 122 -6.25 -7.83 2.02
CA GLY A 122 -7.00 -7.32 3.18
C GLY A 122 -6.35 -6.14 3.88
N PHE A 123 -5.52 -5.38 3.16
CA PHE A 123 -4.76 -4.23 3.67
C PHE A 123 -3.78 -4.60 4.77
N LEU A 124 -3.10 -5.73 4.61
CA LEU A 124 -2.00 -6.09 5.51
C LEU A 124 -0.92 -5.00 5.47
N PRO A 125 -0.41 -4.59 6.62
CA PRO A 125 0.74 -3.69 6.67
C PRO A 125 1.93 -4.27 5.91
N SER A 126 2.60 -3.44 5.12
CA SER A 126 3.76 -3.81 4.33
C SER A 126 4.96 -2.98 4.77
N SER A 127 5.86 -3.59 5.52
CA SER A 127 7.12 -2.95 5.92
C SER A 127 8.22 -3.23 4.90
N GLY A 128 9.28 -2.43 4.93
CA GLY A 128 10.45 -2.66 4.08
C GLY A 128 11.12 -1.39 3.63
N ARG A 129 12.25 -1.56 2.92
CA ARG A 129 13.00 -0.45 2.34
C ARG A 129 12.26 0.13 1.13
N ILE A 130 12.19 1.45 1.07
CA ILE A 130 11.65 2.17 -0.08
C ILE A 130 12.69 2.12 -1.21
N VAL A 131 12.35 1.45 -2.30
CA VAL A 131 13.22 1.30 -3.48
C VAL A 131 13.10 2.52 -4.40
N ALA A 132 11.89 3.03 -4.57
CA ALA A 132 11.65 4.28 -5.27
C ALA A 132 10.46 5.03 -4.67
N LEU A 133 10.59 6.34 -4.57
CA LEU A 133 9.56 7.25 -4.10
C LEU A 133 9.55 8.50 -4.97
N LYS A 134 8.43 8.77 -5.62
CA LYS A 134 8.25 9.98 -6.43
C LYS A 134 6.81 10.44 -6.38
N PHE A 135 6.63 11.72 -6.12
CA PHE A 135 5.34 12.39 -6.16
C PHE A 135 5.30 13.39 -7.33
N PRO A 136 4.13 13.63 -7.94
CA PRO A 136 3.97 14.70 -8.92
C PRO A 136 4.11 16.07 -8.24
N ALA A 137 4.68 17.02 -8.97
CA ALA A 137 4.72 18.43 -8.57
C ALA A 137 3.75 19.23 -9.43
N ALA A 138 2.81 19.93 -8.79
CA ALA A 138 1.91 20.88 -9.44
C ALA A 138 1.50 21.96 -8.44
N GLU A 139 1.18 23.16 -8.92
CA GLU A 139 0.89 24.34 -8.09
C GLU A 139 -0.28 24.12 -7.11
N GLU A 140 -1.26 23.31 -7.50
CA GLU A 140 -2.45 23.05 -6.70
C GLU A 140 -2.47 21.68 -6.01
N LEU A 141 -1.29 21.07 -5.90
CA LEU A 141 -1.04 19.86 -5.14
C LEU A 141 -0.09 20.17 -3.98
N ARG A 142 -0.47 19.72 -2.80
CA ARG A 142 0.42 19.66 -1.65
C ARG A 142 0.73 18.21 -1.33
N VAL A 143 1.99 17.91 -1.05
CA VAL A 143 2.44 16.60 -0.60
C VAL A 143 3.14 16.76 0.73
N ASP A 144 2.59 16.12 1.76
CA ASP A 144 3.24 16.01 3.07
C ASP A 144 3.76 14.58 3.19
N CYS A 145 5.07 14.40 3.12
CA CYS A 145 5.74 13.11 3.15
C CYS A 145 6.48 12.91 4.47
N GLY A 146 6.26 11.75 5.11
CA GLY A 146 6.89 11.38 6.38
C GLY A 146 8.10 10.46 6.24
N VAL A 147 8.47 10.09 5.02
CA VAL A 147 9.58 9.16 4.74
C VAL A 147 10.51 9.72 3.67
N GLU A 148 11.77 9.31 3.70
CA GLU A 148 12.74 9.71 2.69
C GLU A 148 12.91 8.63 1.62
N PRO A 149 13.33 8.98 0.39
CA PRO A 149 13.80 8.02 -0.60
C PRO A 149 14.91 7.14 -0.01
N SER A 150 14.87 5.84 -0.28
CA SER A 150 15.75 4.82 0.31
C SER A 150 15.61 4.60 1.82
N GLY A 151 14.68 5.29 2.49
CA GLY A 151 14.30 5.04 3.88
C GLY A 151 13.61 3.69 4.06
N THR A 152 13.25 3.37 5.30
CA THR A 152 12.57 2.11 5.64
C THR A 152 11.26 2.40 6.35
N VAL A 153 10.17 1.81 5.86
CA VAL A 153 8.91 1.74 6.60
C VAL A 153 9.03 0.61 7.61
N THR A 154 9.00 0.96 8.90
CA THR A 154 9.17 -0.01 9.98
C THR A 154 7.83 -0.45 10.54
N SER A 155 7.79 -1.62 11.18
CA SER A 155 6.60 -2.13 11.89
C SER A 155 6.29 -1.42 13.22
N HIS A 156 7.14 -0.48 13.66
CA HIS A 156 7.01 0.15 14.97
C HIS A 156 6.11 1.38 14.99
N TYR A 157 5.84 1.96 13.82
CA TYR A 157 5.05 3.18 13.65
C TYR A 157 3.83 2.91 12.78
N ASP A 158 2.99 3.93 12.65
CA ASP A 158 1.88 3.95 11.70
C ASP A 158 2.43 3.80 10.26
N PRO A 159 1.79 2.99 9.39
CA PRO A 159 2.26 2.77 8.02
C PRO A 159 2.06 3.96 7.08
N LEU A 160 1.70 5.14 7.58
CA LEU A 160 1.50 6.35 6.78
C LEU A 160 2.81 6.80 6.12
N ILE A 161 2.88 6.71 4.79
CA ILE A 161 4.03 7.15 3.98
C ILE A 161 3.93 8.66 3.71
N ALA A 162 2.79 9.08 3.19
CA ALA A 162 2.53 10.45 2.77
C ALA A 162 1.04 10.72 2.68
N LYS A 163 0.70 11.99 2.50
CA LYS A 163 -0.63 12.43 2.08
C LYS A 163 -0.50 13.38 0.91
N ILE A 164 -1.43 13.26 -0.03
CA ILE A 164 -1.55 14.14 -1.19
C ILE A 164 -2.86 14.91 -1.07
N ILE A 165 -2.78 16.21 -1.13
CA ILE A 165 -3.90 17.12 -1.05
C ILE A 165 -4.05 17.83 -2.38
N ALA A 166 -5.22 17.70 -3.01
CA ALA A 166 -5.58 18.41 -4.24
C ALA A 166 -6.65 19.46 -3.95
N ARG A 167 -6.42 20.69 -4.41
CA ARG A 167 -7.37 21.78 -4.34
C ARG A 167 -7.90 22.12 -5.73
N ALA A 168 -9.20 22.45 -5.84
CA ALA A 168 -9.82 22.91 -7.09
C ALA A 168 -11.04 23.80 -6.82
N PRO A 169 -11.58 24.49 -7.85
CA PRO A 169 -12.83 25.25 -7.71
C PRO A 169 -14.03 24.36 -7.33
N SER A 170 -14.08 23.12 -7.78
CA SER A 170 -15.18 22.18 -7.51
C SER A 170 -14.67 20.83 -6.95
N ARG A 171 -15.58 20.09 -6.31
CA ARG A 171 -15.30 18.73 -5.79
C ARG A 171 -14.87 17.77 -6.89
N VAL A 172 -15.55 17.82 -8.04
CA VAL A 172 -15.26 16.92 -9.18
C VAL A 172 -13.85 17.15 -9.68
N GLU A 173 -13.46 18.42 -9.88
CA GLU A 173 -12.11 18.77 -10.31
C GLU A 173 -11.04 18.41 -9.27
N ALA A 174 -11.32 18.59 -7.98
CA ALA A 174 -10.39 18.18 -6.91
C ALA A 174 -10.16 16.67 -6.91
N LEU A 175 -11.22 15.87 -7.08
CA LEU A 175 -11.12 14.41 -7.21
C LEU A 175 -10.37 13.99 -8.48
N ASP A 176 -10.57 14.66 -9.62
CA ASP A 176 -9.86 14.37 -10.87
C ASP A 176 -8.36 14.68 -10.75
N ARG A 177 -8.01 15.81 -10.14
CA ARG A 177 -6.62 16.17 -9.84
C ARG A 177 -5.95 15.16 -8.90
N LEU A 178 -6.65 14.78 -7.84
CA LEU A 178 -6.13 13.81 -6.88
C LEU A 178 -5.92 12.44 -7.54
N ALA A 179 -6.88 11.95 -8.33
CA ALA A 179 -6.75 10.70 -9.06
C ALA A 179 -5.56 10.73 -10.02
N THR A 180 -5.37 11.83 -10.76
CA THR A 180 -4.23 12.01 -11.66
C THR A 180 -2.90 12.05 -10.89
N ALA A 181 -2.87 12.72 -9.74
CA ALA A 181 -1.69 12.77 -8.89
C ALA A 181 -1.33 11.38 -8.33
N LEU A 182 -2.33 10.60 -7.93
CA LEU A 182 -2.13 9.22 -7.47
C LEU A 182 -1.61 8.31 -8.59
N ASP A 183 -2.11 8.43 -9.83
CA ASP A 183 -1.57 7.67 -10.97
C ASP A 183 -0.10 7.99 -11.28
N ALA A 184 0.31 9.23 -11.06
CA ALA A 184 1.69 9.67 -11.27
C ALA A 184 2.61 9.40 -10.06
N THR A 185 2.05 8.91 -8.96
CA THR A 185 2.79 8.61 -7.74
C THR A 185 3.47 7.25 -7.86
N ILE A 186 4.78 7.22 -7.56
CA ILE A 186 5.59 6.01 -7.54
C ILE A 186 5.95 5.70 -6.09
N VAL A 187 5.50 4.55 -5.60
CA VAL A 187 5.95 3.94 -4.34
C VAL A 187 6.34 2.52 -4.67
N LEU A 188 7.63 2.19 -4.56
CA LEU A 188 8.17 0.84 -4.78
C LEU A 188 8.99 0.39 -3.57
N GLY A 189 8.91 -0.89 -3.28
CA GLY A 189 9.44 -1.54 -2.09
C GLY A 189 8.28 -2.09 -1.28
N PRO A 190 7.80 -1.40 -0.25
CA PRO A 190 6.56 -1.76 0.41
C PRO A 190 5.36 -1.68 -0.55
N ARG A 191 4.39 -2.55 -0.38
CA ARG A 191 3.07 -2.43 -1.02
C ARG A 191 2.41 -1.16 -0.54
N SER A 192 1.60 -0.53 -1.39
CA SER A 192 0.90 0.70 -1.03
C SER A 192 -0.54 0.71 -1.53
N ASN A 193 -1.37 1.52 -0.90
CA ASN A 193 -2.78 1.68 -1.25
C ASN A 193 -3.02 2.72 -2.37
N VAL A 194 -1.98 3.18 -3.08
CA VAL A 194 -2.06 4.25 -4.10
C VAL A 194 -3.10 3.94 -5.17
N ARG A 195 -3.07 2.72 -5.75
CA ARG A 195 -4.04 2.30 -6.77
C ARG A 195 -5.47 2.30 -6.22
N PHE A 196 -5.67 1.73 -5.04
CA PHE A 196 -6.96 1.71 -4.37
C PHE A 196 -7.53 3.13 -4.17
N LEU A 197 -6.70 4.09 -3.75
CA LEU A 197 -7.10 5.49 -3.58
C LEU A 197 -7.49 6.15 -4.92
N ALA A 198 -6.74 5.87 -5.99
CA ALA A 198 -7.04 6.39 -7.33
C ALA A 198 -8.40 5.85 -7.84
N GLU A 199 -8.66 4.55 -7.67
CA GLU A 199 -9.94 3.94 -8.03
C GLU A 199 -11.09 4.46 -7.15
N LEU A 200 -10.84 4.71 -5.85
CA LEU A 200 -11.83 5.30 -4.97
C LEU A 200 -12.22 6.72 -5.42
N CYS A 201 -11.25 7.56 -5.84
CA CYS A 201 -11.54 8.89 -6.39
C CYS A 201 -12.39 8.83 -7.68
N ARG A 202 -12.30 7.73 -8.45
CA ARG A 202 -13.06 7.50 -9.68
C ARG A 202 -14.39 6.83 -9.45
N ALA A 203 -14.58 6.18 -8.32
CA ALA A 203 -15.77 5.40 -8.01
C ALA A 203 -17.03 6.27 -8.08
N ARG A 204 -18.00 5.88 -8.93
CA ARG A 204 -19.22 6.65 -9.20
C ARG A 204 -19.97 7.03 -7.92
N GLY A 205 -20.22 6.08 -7.04
CA GLY A 205 -20.94 6.34 -5.79
C GLY A 205 -20.24 7.36 -4.90
N PHE A 206 -18.90 7.31 -4.84
CA PHE A 206 -18.12 8.31 -4.09
C PHE A 206 -18.19 9.70 -4.75
N ARG A 207 -18.07 9.77 -6.06
CA ARG A 207 -18.16 11.03 -6.83
C ARG A 207 -19.53 11.69 -6.70
N GLU A 208 -20.59 10.91 -6.70
CA GLU A 208 -21.98 11.41 -6.57
C GLU A 208 -22.36 11.76 -5.11
N GLY A 209 -21.48 11.51 -4.13
CA GLY A 209 -21.79 11.70 -2.70
C GLY A 209 -22.67 10.58 -2.11
N ASN A 210 -22.86 9.50 -2.82
CA ASN A 210 -23.67 8.34 -2.46
C ASN A 210 -22.82 7.31 -1.71
N PHE A 211 -22.41 7.61 -0.49
CA PHE A 211 -21.57 6.71 0.31
C PHE A 211 -21.91 6.80 1.80
N ASP A 212 -21.60 5.75 2.50
CA ASP A 212 -21.63 5.61 3.94
C ASP A 212 -20.33 4.96 4.44
N THR A 213 -20.25 4.69 5.74
CA THR A 213 -19.08 4.06 6.38
C THR A 213 -18.77 2.66 5.87
N GLY A 214 -19.71 1.95 5.25
CA GLY A 214 -19.54 0.62 4.66
C GLY A 214 -19.26 0.63 3.15
N PHE A 215 -19.13 1.79 2.52
CA PHE A 215 -18.96 1.90 1.07
C PHE A 215 -17.75 1.12 0.54
N ILE A 216 -16.60 1.24 1.19
CA ILE A 216 -15.36 0.55 0.79
C ILE A 216 -15.56 -0.96 0.86
N ASP A 217 -16.06 -1.48 1.99
CA ASP A 217 -16.20 -2.93 2.21
C ASP A 217 -17.14 -3.59 1.18
N ARG A 218 -18.16 -2.87 0.72
CA ARG A 218 -19.08 -3.36 -0.33
C ARG A 218 -18.51 -3.29 -1.74
N ASN A 219 -17.41 -2.56 -1.96
CA ASN A 219 -16.85 -2.28 -3.29
C ASN A 219 -15.39 -2.71 -3.47
N LEU A 220 -14.83 -3.54 -2.58
CA LEU A 220 -13.41 -3.91 -2.57
C LEU A 220 -12.88 -4.35 -3.95
N ALA A 221 -13.61 -5.24 -4.63
CA ALA A 221 -13.18 -5.73 -5.96
C ALA A 221 -13.13 -4.60 -7.01
N ALA A 222 -14.15 -3.74 -7.05
CA ALA A 222 -14.21 -2.61 -7.99
C ALA A 222 -13.14 -1.54 -7.69
N LEU A 223 -12.72 -1.45 -6.44
CA LEU A 223 -11.66 -0.53 -5.99
C LEU A 223 -10.25 -1.13 -6.10
N GLY A 224 -10.10 -2.31 -6.73
CA GLY A 224 -8.81 -2.98 -6.87
C GLY A 224 -8.22 -3.51 -5.56
N ALA A 225 -9.07 -3.72 -4.55
CA ALA A 225 -8.69 -4.19 -3.22
C ALA A 225 -9.13 -5.65 -2.96
N ALA A 226 -9.18 -6.46 -4.00
CA ALA A 226 -9.37 -7.90 -3.94
C ALA A 226 -8.20 -8.61 -4.64
N PRO A 227 -7.87 -9.86 -4.26
CA PRO A 227 -6.84 -10.64 -4.92
C PRO A 227 -7.03 -10.67 -6.43
N GLN A 228 -5.97 -10.41 -7.18
CA GLN A 228 -5.97 -10.38 -8.63
C GLN A 228 -4.96 -11.39 -9.19
N ALA A 229 -5.24 -11.93 -10.37
CA ALA A 229 -4.30 -12.77 -11.10
C ALA A 229 -2.97 -12.03 -11.35
N LEU A 230 -1.92 -12.80 -11.55
CA LEU A 230 -0.60 -12.30 -11.91
C LEU A 230 -0.68 -11.39 -13.15
N ASP A 231 -0.05 -10.22 -13.07
CA ASP A 231 0.16 -9.37 -14.25
C ASP A 231 1.31 -9.95 -15.07
N ARG A 232 0.96 -10.84 -16.00
CA ARG A 232 1.91 -11.54 -16.87
C ARG A 232 2.72 -10.59 -17.73
N GLY A 233 2.09 -9.50 -18.20
CA GLY A 233 2.77 -8.48 -19.01
C GLY A 233 3.84 -7.72 -18.22
N ALA A 234 3.52 -7.31 -17.00
CA ALA A 234 4.51 -6.70 -16.10
C ALA A 234 5.61 -7.71 -15.73
N ALA A 235 5.26 -8.95 -15.41
CA ALA A 235 6.21 -9.98 -15.08
C ALA A 235 7.17 -10.29 -16.25
N ALA A 236 6.64 -10.42 -17.47
CA ALA A 236 7.46 -10.61 -18.69
C ALA A 236 8.41 -9.43 -18.92
N ALA A 237 7.95 -8.19 -18.71
CA ALA A 237 8.81 -7.00 -18.77
C ALA A 237 9.94 -7.04 -17.73
N GLY A 238 9.62 -7.50 -16.51
CA GLY A 238 10.62 -7.67 -15.44
C GLY A 238 11.68 -8.71 -15.79
N VAL A 239 11.28 -9.86 -16.33
CA VAL A 239 12.21 -10.90 -16.78
C VAL A 239 13.08 -10.39 -17.94
N ALA A 240 12.48 -9.71 -18.91
CA ALA A 240 13.23 -9.12 -20.02
C ALA A 240 14.28 -8.12 -19.52
N ARG A 241 13.92 -7.29 -18.54
CA ARG A 241 14.85 -6.33 -17.92
C ARG A 241 15.99 -7.02 -17.18
N LEU A 242 15.67 -8.04 -16.38
CA LEU A 242 16.64 -8.83 -15.64
C LEU A 242 17.66 -9.49 -16.56
N LEU A 243 17.20 -10.12 -17.64
CA LEU A 243 18.08 -10.74 -18.64
C LEU A 243 18.94 -9.71 -19.39
N ALA A 244 18.38 -8.55 -19.74
CA ALA A 244 19.14 -7.47 -20.38
C ALA A 244 20.24 -6.94 -19.47
N THR A 245 20.01 -6.79 -18.16
CA THR A 245 21.00 -6.39 -17.17
C THR A 245 22.12 -7.43 -17.06
N ASP A 246 21.78 -8.72 -17.01
CA ASP A 246 22.78 -9.80 -16.98
C ASP A 246 23.60 -9.86 -18.27
N GLN A 247 22.98 -9.71 -19.44
CA GLN A 247 23.69 -9.64 -20.72
C GLN A 247 24.67 -8.46 -20.75
N ALA A 248 24.24 -7.28 -20.29
CA ALA A 248 25.12 -6.12 -20.21
C ALA A 248 26.32 -6.34 -19.27
N ARG A 249 26.09 -7.01 -18.13
CA ARG A 249 27.14 -7.39 -17.18
C ARG A 249 28.13 -8.36 -17.78
N VAL A 250 27.68 -9.42 -18.44
CA VAL A 250 28.52 -10.42 -19.12
C VAL A 250 29.33 -9.76 -20.23
N ALA A 251 28.70 -8.90 -21.04
CA ALA A 251 29.40 -8.16 -22.10
C ALA A 251 30.48 -7.20 -21.55
N ALA A 252 30.22 -6.58 -20.39
CA ALA A 252 31.23 -5.74 -19.74
C ALA A 252 32.45 -6.55 -19.23
N LEU A 253 32.19 -7.71 -18.61
CA LEU A 253 33.22 -8.64 -18.15
C LEU A 253 34.05 -9.17 -19.33
N ALA A 254 33.43 -9.55 -20.44
CA ALA A 254 34.12 -10.02 -21.65
C ALA A 254 35.02 -8.93 -22.26
N ARG A 255 34.57 -7.67 -22.24
CA ARG A 255 35.42 -6.54 -22.71
C ARG A 255 36.60 -6.28 -21.78
N ALA A 256 36.44 -6.44 -20.48
CA ALA A 256 37.51 -6.23 -19.50
C ALA A 256 38.56 -7.35 -19.51
N ALA A 257 38.17 -8.57 -19.90
CA ALA A 257 39.02 -9.74 -19.94
C ALA A 257 39.79 -9.89 -21.28
N SER A 258 39.52 -9.05 -22.29
CA SER A 258 40.00 -9.31 -23.65
C SER A 258 41.40 -8.85 -23.93
N ASP A 259 42.37 -9.78 -23.83
CA ASP A 259 43.50 -9.87 -24.73
C ASP A 259 43.25 -10.87 -25.89
N GLU A 260 42.17 -11.63 -25.88
CA GLU A 260 41.75 -12.59 -26.91
C GLU A 260 40.57 -12.08 -27.71
N ARG A 261 40.82 -11.68 -28.93
CA ARG A 261 39.86 -11.15 -29.89
C ARG A 261 38.86 -12.24 -30.32
N HIS A 262 37.59 -11.98 -30.07
CA HIS A 262 36.45 -12.62 -30.72
C HIS A 262 36.45 -14.17 -30.78
N SER A 263 36.44 -14.82 -29.62
CA SER A 263 36.12 -16.23 -29.57
C SER A 263 34.59 -16.39 -29.85
N PRO A 264 34.20 -17.28 -30.78
CA PRO A 264 32.78 -17.61 -30.96
C PRO A 264 32.09 -18.08 -29.67
N TRP A 265 32.85 -18.59 -28.70
CA TRP A 265 32.40 -19.07 -27.42
C TRP A 265 32.04 -17.95 -26.44
N SER A 266 32.47 -16.72 -26.73
CA SER A 266 32.07 -15.54 -25.94
C SER A 266 30.86 -14.80 -26.53
N ALA A 267 30.26 -15.30 -27.62
CA ALA A 267 29.08 -14.74 -28.23
C ALA A 267 27.85 -14.99 -27.32
N ILE A 268 27.09 -13.91 -27.04
CA ILE A 268 25.86 -13.95 -26.24
C ILE A 268 24.61 -13.80 -27.12
N ASP A 269 24.68 -14.27 -28.36
CA ASP A 269 23.63 -14.18 -29.38
C ASP A 269 22.58 -15.30 -29.30
N GLY A 270 22.76 -16.26 -28.38
CA GLY A 270 21.87 -17.39 -28.23
C GLY A 270 21.87 -18.34 -29.42
N PHE A 271 22.93 -18.35 -30.23
CA PHE A 271 23.02 -19.17 -31.45
C PHE A 271 22.74 -20.66 -31.19
N GLN A 272 21.89 -21.23 -32.02
CA GLN A 272 21.59 -22.67 -32.06
C GLN A 272 21.46 -23.10 -33.53
N LEU A 273 22.05 -24.27 -33.89
CA LEU A 273 21.88 -24.87 -35.23
C LEU A 273 20.42 -25.27 -35.42
N ALA A 274 19.88 -24.94 -36.56
CA ALA A 274 18.59 -25.41 -37.12
C ALA A 274 17.32 -24.66 -36.61
N THR A 275 17.22 -24.18 -35.40
CA THR A 275 16.01 -23.51 -34.87
C THR A 275 16.34 -22.33 -33.98
N SER A 276 15.37 -21.46 -33.74
CA SER A 276 15.49 -20.43 -32.68
C SER A 276 15.63 -21.10 -31.31
N ARG A 277 16.61 -20.67 -30.52
CA ARG A 277 16.81 -21.19 -29.18
C ARG A 277 15.66 -20.77 -28.27
N GLN A 278 15.03 -21.77 -27.65
CA GLN A 278 14.00 -21.57 -26.64
C GLN A 278 14.45 -22.12 -25.29
N LEU A 279 14.25 -21.34 -24.24
CA LEU A 279 14.60 -21.69 -22.86
C LEU A 279 13.40 -21.43 -21.96
N GLU A 280 13.17 -22.30 -21.00
CA GLU A 280 12.33 -22.04 -19.86
C GLU A 280 13.20 -21.42 -18.75
N PHE A 281 12.84 -20.23 -18.30
CA PHE A 281 13.60 -19.48 -17.32
C PHE A 281 12.77 -19.33 -16.03
N PRO A 282 13.08 -20.10 -14.98
CA PRO A 282 12.36 -20.04 -13.73
C PRO A 282 12.70 -18.75 -12.96
N VAL A 283 11.65 -18.07 -12.51
CA VAL A 283 11.72 -16.84 -11.73
C VAL A 283 10.74 -16.86 -10.58
N LEU A 284 10.94 -16.03 -9.59
CA LEU A 284 9.95 -15.72 -8.57
C LEU A 284 9.27 -14.41 -8.94
N VAL A 285 7.95 -14.42 -9.04
CA VAL A 285 7.14 -13.20 -9.22
C VAL A 285 6.24 -13.02 -8.00
N ASN A 286 6.45 -11.96 -7.25
CA ASN A 286 5.80 -11.73 -5.95
C ASN A 286 5.97 -12.89 -4.93
N GLY A 287 7.05 -13.67 -5.06
CA GLY A 287 7.31 -14.86 -4.22
C GLY A 287 6.76 -16.17 -4.79
N GLU A 288 5.96 -16.13 -5.86
CA GLU A 288 5.43 -17.32 -6.52
C GLU A 288 6.35 -17.81 -7.64
N ASP A 289 6.50 -19.13 -7.77
CA ASP A 289 7.26 -19.76 -8.86
C ASP A 289 6.55 -19.56 -10.21
N VAL A 290 7.25 -18.95 -11.17
CA VAL A 290 6.76 -18.68 -12.52
C VAL A 290 7.81 -19.11 -13.53
N SER A 291 7.42 -19.79 -14.61
CA SER A 291 8.30 -20.08 -15.74
C SER A 291 8.10 -19.07 -16.87
N ALA A 292 9.17 -18.39 -17.25
CA ALA A 292 9.19 -17.51 -18.41
C ALA A 292 9.80 -18.24 -19.59
N ARG A 293 9.18 -18.17 -20.77
CA ARG A 293 9.75 -18.66 -22.02
C ARG A 293 10.58 -17.57 -22.68
N VAL A 294 11.84 -17.87 -22.95
CA VAL A 294 12.80 -16.97 -23.58
C VAL A 294 13.16 -17.52 -24.94
N CYS A 295 12.83 -16.80 -26.01
CA CYS A 295 13.13 -17.18 -27.40
C CYS A 295 14.19 -16.24 -27.97
N HIS A 296 15.29 -16.79 -28.45
CA HIS A 296 16.35 -16.05 -29.13
C HIS A 296 16.15 -16.09 -30.65
N ASN A 297 15.96 -14.93 -31.28
CA ASN A 297 15.85 -14.74 -32.72
C ASN A 297 17.04 -13.86 -33.19
N GLY A 298 18.20 -14.47 -33.35
CA GLY A 298 19.43 -13.72 -33.59
C GLY A 298 19.81 -12.86 -32.38
N GLN A 299 19.94 -11.56 -32.60
CA GLN A 299 20.26 -10.64 -31.50
C GLN A 299 19.04 -10.22 -30.65
N ALA A 300 17.83 -10.54 -31.11
CA ALA A 300 16.61 -10.22 -30.39
C ALA A 300 16.23 -11.33 -29.42
N MET A 301 15.86 -10.96 -28.22
CA MET A 301 15.35 -11.85 -27.19
C MET A 301 13.87 -11.52 -26.94
N VAL A 302 13.01 -12.48 -27.08
CA VAL A 302 11.57 -12.36 -26.80
C VAL A 302 11.26 -13.16 -25.54
N VAL A 303 10.67 -12.50 -24.57
CA VAL A 303 10.25 -13.10 -23.29
C VAL A 303 8.73 -13.19 -23.26
N THR A 304 8.19 -14.33 -22.87
CA THR A 304 6.74 -14.50 -22.63
C THR A 304 6.49 -15.27 -21.34
N ILE A 305 5.37 -14.97 -20.69
CA ILE A 305 4.81 -15.74 -19.57
C ILE A 305 3.40 -16.15 -19.98
N GLU A 306 3.14 -17.46 -20.09
CA GLU A 306 1.89 -18.01 -20.62
C GLU A 306 1.44 -17.27 -21.90
N ASP A 307 2.35 -17.21 -22.90
CA ASP A 307 2.19 -16.55 -24.19
C ASP A 307 1.94 -15.02 -24.16
N THR A 308 2.03 -14.40 -22.98
CA THR A 308 1.94 -12.93 -22.83
C THR A 308 3.33 -12.32 -22.87
N GLY A 309 3.57 -11.40 -23.81
CA GLY A 309 4.81 -10.63 -23.93
C GLY A 309 4.91 -9.48 -22.93
N PRO A 310 6.07 -8.80 -22.91
CA PRO A 310 6.30 -7.64 -22.05
C PRO A 310 5.30 -6.51 -22.30
N ALA A 311 4.74 -5.96 -21.23
CA ALA A 311 3.93 -4.74 -21.31
C ALA A 311 4.85 -3.52 -21.48
N GLU A 312 4.41 -2.54 -22.29
CA GLU A 312 5.16 -1.29 -22.53
C GLU A 312 4.92 -0.24 -21.45
N ASP A 313 3.73 -0.24 -20.82
CA ASP A 313 3.28 0.73 -19.82
C ASP A 313 3.77 0.36 -18.40
N VAL A 314 5.07 0.04 -18.25
CA VAL A 314 5.67 -0.42 -16.99
C VAL A 314 6.83 0.48 -16.57
N ILE A 315 6.81 0.94 -15.33
CA ILE A 315 7.98 1.55 -14.69
C ILE A 315 8.77 0.43 -14.02
N ALA A 316 10.05 0.28 -14.36
CA ALA A 316 10.93 -0.75 -13.82
C ALA A 316 12.10 -0.11 -13.07
N VAL A 317 12.36 -0.56 -11.85
CA VAL A 317 13.47 -0.13 -11.00
C VAL A 317 14.24 -1.36 -10.53
N GLU A 318 15.55 -1.36 -10.73
CA GLU A 318 16.43 -2.43 -10.29
C GLU A 318 16.89 -2.18 -8.85
N ASP A 319 16.87 -3.23 -8.04
CA ASP A 319 17.41 -3.23 -6.70
C ASP A 319 18.07 -4.58 -6.37
N GLY A 320 19.37 -4.63 -6.48
CA GLY A 320 20.14 -5.86 -6.35
C GLY A 320 19.76 -6.90 -7.41
N ARG A 321 19.23 -8.05 -6.96
CA ARG A 321 18.75 -9.14 -7.83
C ARG A 321 17.24 -9.10 -8.08
N ALA A 322 16.58 -8.00 -7.72
CA ALA A 322 15.14 -7.82 -7.89
C ALA A 322 14.84 -6.71 -8.88
N ILE A 323 13.83 -6.93 -9.71
CA ILE A 323 13.23 -5.89 -10.54
C ILE A 323 11.86 -5.56 -9.96
N TYR A 324 11.72 -4.33 -9.48
CA TYR A 324 10.46 -3.78 -9.03
C TYR A 324 9.75 -3.12 -10.21
N LEU A 325 8.52 -3.45 -10.39
CA LEU A 325 7.70 -3.04 -11.52
C LEU A 325 6.45 -2.35 -11.01
N LEU A 326 6.12 -1.20 -11.57
CA LEU A 326 4.86 -0.52 -11.31
C LEU A 326 4.10 -0.39 -12.63
N ARG A 327 2.90 -0.95 -12.67
CA ARG A 327 1.99 -0.85 -13.80
C ARG A 327 0.60 -0.47 -13.31
N ARG A 328 0.09 0.66 -13.77
CA ARG A 328 -1.24 1.17 -13.36
C ARG A 328 -1.42 1.17 -11.84
N GLY A 329 -0.41 1.64 -11.11
CA GLY A 329 -0.40 1.69 -9.66
C GLY A 329 -0.26 0.34 -8.93
N ARG A 330 -0.14 -0.80 -9.65
CA ARG A 330 0.08 -2.13 -9.08
C ARG A 330 1.55 -2.50 -9.15
N GLN A 331 2.13 -2.87 -8.02
CA GLN A 331 3.51 -3.33 -7.93
C GLN A 331 3.59 -4.84 -8.21
N SER A 332 4.59 -5.24 -9.01
CA SER A 332 5.08 -6.61 -9.13
C SER A 332 6.58 -6.65 -8.87
N VAL A 333 7.09 -7.75 -8.34
CA VAL A 333 8.53 -7.92 -8.06
C VAL A 333 8.99 -9.21 -8.71
N VAL A 334 9.97 -9.11 -9.61
CA VAL A 334 10.59 -10.26 -10.28
C VAL A 334 11.98 -10.47 -9.70
N ARG A 335 12.30 -11.72 -9.31
CA ARG A 335 13.61 -12.13 -8.80
C ARG A 335 14.08 -13.40 -9.49
N THR A 336 15.39 -13.58 -9.63
CA THR A 336 15.94 -14.89 -9.97
C THR A 336 15.68 -15.87 -8.83
N LYS A 337 15.35 -17.10 -9.18
CA LYS A 337 15.28 -18.19 -8.21
C LYS A 337 16.72 -18.52 -7.76
N ASP A 338 16.97 -18.45 -6.46
CA ASP A 338 18.25 -18.84 -5.88
C ASP A 338 18.18 -20.36 -5.62
N PHE A 339 18.85 -21.13 -6.47
CA PHE A 339 18.87 -22.59 -6.35
C PHE A 339 19.81 -23.05 -5.23
N ASP A 340 20.76 -22.21 -4.81
CA ASP A 340 21.66 -22.54 -3.71
C ASP A 340 20.97 -22.38 -2.34
N ALA A 341 19.90 -21.55 -2.27
CA ALA A 341 19.09 -21.36 -1.06
C ALA A 341 18.04 -22.47 -0.85
N VAL A 342 17.79 -23.31 -1.87
CA VAL A 342 16.76 -24.38 -1.83
C VAL A 342 17.15 -25.54 -0.89
N ASP A 343 18.42 -25.70 -0.56
CA ASP A 343 18.86 -26.72 0.40
C ASP A 343 18.55 -26.37 1.88
N ALA A 344 17.95 -25.18 2.15
CA ALA A 344 17.71 -24.74 3.53
C ALA A 344 16.31 -25.10 4.09
N ASP A 345 15.30 -25.40 3.28
CA ASP A 345 14.02 -25.89 3.82
C ASP A 345 13.12 -26.59 2.76
N PRO A 346 13.22 -27.93 2.62
CA PRO A 346 12.33 -28.71 1.73
C PRO A 346 10.90 -28.86 2.28
N MET A 347 10.51 -28.16 3.36
CA MET A 347 9.26 -28.39 4.10
C MET A 347 8.29 -27.21 4.11
N LEU A 348 8.24 -26.36 3.10
CA LEU A 348 7.08 -25.48 2.88
C LEU A 348 5.93 -26.27 2.24
N GLY A 349 5.42 -27.28 2.98
CA GLY A 349 4.18 -27.97 2.63
C GLY A 349 2.95 -27.17 3.05
N ASP A 350 1.77 -27.55 2.56
CA ASP A 350 0.47 -26.89 2.77
C ASP A 350 0.09 -26.59 4.25
N GLY A 351 0.83 -27.15 5.22
CA GLY A 351 0.59 -27.00 6.68
C GLY A 351 1.51 -26.05 7.41
N VAL A 352 2.48 -25.39 6.74
CA VAL A 352 3.41 -24.46 7.41
C VAL A 352 2.78 -23.09 7.58
N ILE A 353 2.77 -22.59 8.81
CA ILE A 353 2.30 -21.24 9.16
C ILE A 353 3.51 -20.33 9.31
N VAL A 354 3.58 -19.33 8.43
CA VAL A 354 4.62 -18.29 8.48
C VAL A 354 4.02 -16.95 8.90
N ALA A 355 4.86 -16.06 9.43
CA ALA A 355 4.46 -14.69 9.71
C ALA A 355 4.24 -13.93 8.39
N PRO A 356 3.04 -13.38 8.15
CA PRO A 356 2.74 -12.65 6.92
C PRO A 356 3.39 -11.26 6.88
N MET A 357 3.96 -10.81 8.00
CA MET A 357 4.56 -9.49 8.17
C MET A 357 5.49 -9.46 9.39
N HIS A 358 6.34 -8.45 9.48
CA HIS A 358 7.08 -8.16 10.72
C HIS A 358 6.10 -7.73 11.81
N GLY A 359 6.17 -8.38 12.99
CA GLY A 359 5.26 -8.05 14.09
C GLY A 359 5.62 -8.74 15.39
N LYS A 360 4.79 -8.52 16.41
CA LYS A 360 4.89 -9.16 17.72
C LYS A 360 3.78 -10.18 17.88
N VAL A 361 4.10 -11.40 18.26
CA VAL A 361 3.10 -12.41 18.59
C VAL A 361 2.38 -12.00 19.87
N LEU A 362 1.10 -11.68 19.81
CA LEU A 362 0.29 -11.34 20.99
C LEU A 362 -0.16 -12.58 21.74
N ALA A 363 -0.64 -13.58 21.02
CA ALA A 363 -1.13 -14.82 21.61
C ALA A 363 -0.88 -16.00 20.67
N VAL A 364 -0.60 -17.15 21.26
CA VAL A 364 -0.66 -18.47 20.64
C VAL A 364 -1.85 -19.19 21.27
N LEU A 365 -2.82 -19.61 20.45
CA LEU A 365 -4.14 -20.08 20.87
C LEU A 365 -4.29 -21.60 20.81
N VAL A 366 -3.23 -22.31 20.41
CA VAL A 366 -3.18 -23.76 20.26
C VAL A 366 -1.92 -24.32 20.90
N GLU A 367 -1.93 -25.61 21.21
CA GLU A 367 -0.78 -26.37 21.76
C GLU A 367 -0.34 -27.42 20.74
N VAL A 368 0.91 -27.87 20.85
CA VAL A 368 1.42 -29.02 20.08
C VAL A 368 0.58 -30.26 20.38
N GLY A 369 0.14 -30.96 19.34
CA GLY A 369 -0.78 -32.08 19.38
C GLY A 369 -2.25 -31.73 19.34
N ALA A 370 -2.62 -30.44 19.33
CA ALA A 370 -4.02 -30.00 19.17
C ALA A 370 -4.55 -30.30 17.76
N GLN A 371 -5.78 -30.81 17.67
CA GLN A 371 -6.51 -30.96 16.41
C GLN A 371 -7.07 -29.59 15.99
N VAL A 372 -6.85 -29.19 14.73
CA VAL A 372 -7.32 -27.93 14.18
C VAL A 372 -8.05 -28.16 12.87
N THR A 373 -9.03 -27.29 12.60
CA THR A 373 -9.77 -27.28 11.33
C THR A 373 -9.35 -26.10 10.49
N ARG A 374 -9.46 -26.23 9.17
CA ARG A 374 -9.17 -25.16 8.21
C ARG A 374 -9.95 -23.89 8.56
N GLY A 375 -9.23 -22.77 8.64
CA GLY A 375 -9.80 -21.47 9.05
C GLY A 375 -9.82 -21.23 10.55
N GLN A 376 -9.53 -22.23 11.40
CA GLN A 376 -9.42 -22.03 12.84
C GLN A 376 -8.28 -21.07 13.17
N GLN A 377 -8.50 -20.16 14.12
CA GLN A 377 -7.49 -19.21 14.56
C GLN A 377 -6.44 -19.90 15.44
N LEU A 378 -5.16 -19.73 15.10
CA LEU A 378 -4.03 -20.39 15.73
C LEU A 378 -3.21 -19.45 16.60
N ALA A 379 -3.01 -18.22 16.12
CA ALA A 379 -2.25 -17.19 16.82
C ALA A 379 -2.72 -15.80 16.40
N VAL A 380 -2.29 -14.79 17.15
CA VAL A 380 -2.51 -13.38 16.84
C VAL A 380 -1.16 -12.68 16.78
N ILE A 381 -0.90 -11.96 15.69
CA ILE A 381 0.27 -11.08 15.54
C ILE A 381 -0.22 -9.64 15.55
N GLU A 382 0.45 -8.78 16.29
CA GLU A 382 0.30 -7.33 16.23
C GLU A 382 1.40 -6.74 15.37
N ALA A 383 1.00 -5.92 14.39
CA ALA A 383 1.89 -5.09 13.61
C ALA A 383 1.24 -3.72 13.35
N MET A 384 1.98 -2.63 13.49
CA MET A 384 1.51 -1.27 13.17
C MET A 384 0.13 -0.95 13.80
N LYS A 385 -0.06 -1.32 15.08
CA LYS A 385 -1.31 -1.13 15.85
C LYS A 385 -2.52 -1.91 15.33
N MET A 386 -2.31 -2.91 14.49
CA MET A 386 -3.36 -3.81 14.00
C MET A 386 -3.09 -5.24 14.47
N GLU A 387 -4.15 -5.90 14.95
CA GLU A 387 -4.09 -7.32 15.29
C GLU A 387 -4.47 -8.17 14.07
N HIS A 388 -3.65 -9.15 13.77
CA HIS A 388 -3.86 -10.08 12.67
C HIS A 388 -3.95 -11.51 13.18
N ALA A 389 -5.08 -12.16 12.88
CA ALA A 389 -5.33 -13.55 13.23
C ALA A 389 -4.71 -14.49 12.20
N LEU A 390 -3.76 -15.32 12.61
CA LEU A 390 -3.25 -16.43 11.81
C LEU A 390 -4.21 -17.61 11.90
N ARG A 391 -4.53 -18.19 10.75
CA ARG A 391 -5.52 -19.27 10.64
C ARG A 391 -4.90 -20.52 10.02
N ALA A 392 -5.44 -21.68 10.38
CA ALA A 392 -5.05 -22.96 9.80
C ALA A 392 -5.38 -23.01 8.29
N PRO A 393 -4.42 -23.30 7.41
CA PRO A 393 -4.67 -23.44 5.98
C PRO A 393 -5.33 -24.79 5.64
N ILE A 394 -5.13 -25.79 6.47
CA ILE A 394 -5.64 -27.17 6.29
C ILE A 394 -6.23 -27.69 7.61
N ASP A 395 -7.00 -28.77 7.54
CA ASP A 395 -7.33 -29.59 8.71
C ASP A 395 -6.11 -30.43 9.09
N GLY A 396 -5.86 -30.63 10.38
CA GLY A 396 -4.73 -31.44 10.81
C GLY A 396 -4.43 -31.34 12.30
N THR A 397 -3.22 -31.80 12.66
CA THR A 397 -2.69 -31.75 14.03
C THR A 397 -1.54 -30.75 14.09
N VAL A 398 -1.47 -29.94 15.13
CA VAL A 398 -0.34 -29.02 15.35
C VAL A 398 0.90 -29.86 15.73
N GLY A 399 1.83 -29.99 14.80
CA GLY A 399 3.06 -30.78 14.98
C GLY A 399 4.16 -30.00 15.69
N GLU A 400 4.31 -28.71 15.37
CA GLU A 400 5.37 -27.88 15.95
C GLU A 400 4.89 -26.42 16.16
N ILE A 401 5.35 -25.79 17.24
CA ILE A 401 5.20 -24.36 17.51
C ILE A 401 6.57 -23.79 17.83
N THR A 402 7.07 -22.88 16.99
CA THR A 402 8.42 -22.30 17.13
C THR A 402 8.42 -20.92 17.79
N VAL A 403 7.24 -20.38 18.15
CA VAL A 403 7.06 -19.05 18.72
C VAL A 403 6.29 -19.07 20.02
N THR A 404 6.48 -18.02 20.81
CA THR A 404 5.75 -17.77 22.06
C THR A 404 5.15 -16.38 22.04
N ALA A 405 4.11 -16.16 22.82
CA ALA A 405 3.55 -14.83 23.04
C ALA A 405 4.61 -13.84 23.52
N GLY A 406 4.59 -12.64 23.01
CA GLY A 406 5.55 -11.57 23.28
C GLY A 406 6.78 -11.55 22.36
N ARG A 407 7.04 -12.59 21.55
CA ARG A 407 8.20 -12.65 20.65
C ARG A 407 7.99 -11.79 19.41
N GLN A 408 9.05 -11.09 18.99
CA GLN A 408 9.13 -10.42 17.70
C GLN A 408 9.46 -11.43 16.60
N VAL A 409 8.77 -11.32 15.47
CA VAL A 409 8.94 -12.19 14.30
C VAL A 409 9.09 -11.36 13.04
N GLY A 410 9.91 -11.83 12.10
CA GLY A 410 10.06 -11.25 10.77
C GLY A 410 9.03 -11.80 9.79
N GLU A 411 8.76 -11.08 8.71
CA GLU A 411 7.99 -11.60 7.58
C GLU A 411 8.62 -12.88 7.05
N GLY A 412 7.80 -13.91 6.75
CA GLY A 412 8.26 -15.23 6.33
C GLY A 412 8.81 -16.13 7.45
N ALA A 413 8.94 -15.64 8.69
CA ALA A 413 9.39 -16.49 9.80
C ALA A 413 8.40 -17.63 10.04
N ARG A 414 8.90 -18.86 10.12
CA ARG A 414 8.11 -20.06 10.45
C ARG A 414 7.64 -19.99 11.90
N LEU A 415 6.36 -20.16 12.12
CA LEU A 415 5.71 -20.01 13.43
C LEU A 415 5.17 -21.33 13.97
N MET A 416 4.55 -22.13 13.14
CA MET A 416 4.00 -23.45 13.48
C MET A 416 3.87 -24.33 12.25
N VAL A 417 3.65 -25.62 12.48
CA VAL A 417 3.39 -26.62 11.44
C VAL A 417 2.15 -27.40 11.80
N ILE A 418 1.27 -27.56 10.81
CA ILE A 418 0.10 -28.44 10.88
C ILE A 418 0.38 -29.67 10.03
N GLU A 419 0.30 -30.83 10.62
CA GLU A 419 0.41 -32.12 9.96
C GLU A 419 -0.99 -32.53 9.44
N PRO A 420 -1.15 -32.88 8.16
CA PRO A 420 -2.45 -33.31 7.63
C PRO A 420 -2.95 -34.58 8.31
N PRO A 421 -4.26 -34.80 8.41
CA PRO A 421 -4.81 -36.03 8.96
C PRO A 421 -4.41 -37.21 8.07
N GLY A 422 -3.59 -38.12 8.60
CA GLY A 422 -3.07 -39.27 7.88
C GLY A 422 -1.56 -39.18 7.55
N GLY A 423 -0.78 -38.48 8.37
CA GLY A 423 0.67 -38.35 8.25
C GLY A 423 1.36 -39.69 8.06
N PHE A 424 2.33 -39.71 7.18
CA PHE A 424 3.13 -40.88 6.77
C PHE A 424 3.62 -41.66 7.98
N SER A 425 3.13 -42.88 8.10
CA SER A 425 3.75 -43.96 8.93
C SER A 425 4.91 -44.59 8.18
#